data_f2e37d0fcb032703869fb3f36e7f7240
#
_entry.id   f2e37d0fcb032703869fb3f36e7f7240
#
_cell.length_a   1.000
_cell.length_b   1.000
_cell.length_c   1.000
_cell.angle_alpha   90.00
_cell.angle_beta   90.00
_cell.angle_gamma   90.00
#
_symmetry.space_group_name_H-M   'P 1'
#
loop_
_entity.id
_entity.type
_entity.pdbx_description
1 polymer ?
#
loop_
_entity_poly.entity_id
_entity_poly.type
_entity_poly.pdbx_seq_one_letter_code
_entity_poly.pdbx_strand_id
1 'polypeptide(L)'
;MKQLLLQAFNLIRQNPFYATISIIGTAVTIAFVMVVVMIYDFRTMDMAPESDRSDMMYTGSGMTYRKLDHTNQNSGMGRKAFEALFSELPGVKEVTWYRGVSKTPCNLSASNEIFNYYVRPVADNWFKFFDYEFIAGRSFTQEEYDARRWVSVITERMALQLFGTTDVVGKEYQSNFFPTKVVGVVKDVNAIFQTAYADAFVPFSLENEDYYATWTGGLGGIRLGLLKLLPDTRPAEVRTEVQHRQDRLNSSTAEYAFEMNELYTHTEYTFFRGKDISAPLVYSMLLMVLLIVPAINISGMTNARMQERVT
;
A
#
# COMPACT_ATOMS: atom_id res chain seq x y z
N MET A 1 27.37 -28.23 -31.45
CA MET A 1 27.67 -27.39 -30.27
C MET A 1 29.15 -27.00 -30.16
N LYS A 2 30.11 -27.95 -30.18
CA LYS A 2 31.57 -27.65 -30.03
C LYS A 2 32.11 -26.68 -31.08
N GLN A 3 31.70 -26.81 -32.35
CA GLN A 3 32.13 -25.92 -33.44
C GLN A 3 31.58 -24.49 -33.32
N LEU A 4 30.32 -24.33 -32.86
CA LEU A 4 29.72 -23.00 -32.61
C LEU A 4 30.40 -22.25 -31.45
N LEU A 5 30.77 -22.97 -30.39
CA LEU A 5 31.52 -22.40 -29.28
C LEU A 5 32.95 -21.97 -29.69
N LEU A 6 33.62 -22.77 -30.50
CA LEU A 6 34.97 -22.45 -31.06
C LEU A 6 34.89 -21.22 -31.99
N GLN A 7 33.87 -21.15 -32.84
CA GLN A 7 33.64 -19.97 -33.70
C GLN A 7 33.37 -18.71 -32.88
N ALA A 8 32.51 -18.80 -31.85
CA ALA A 8 32.22 -17.67 -30.96
C ALA A 8 33.50 -17.20 -30.24
N PHE A 9 34.32 -18.13 -29.74
CA PHE A 9 35.57 -17.79 -29.06
C PHE A 9 36.57 -17.10 -30.00
N ASN A 10 36.71 -17.60 -31.25
CA ASN A 10 37.57 -16.97 -32.25
C ASN A 10 37.10 -15.56 -32.63
N LEU A 11 35.79 -15.35 -32.71
CA LEU A 11 35.21 -14.02 -32.97
C LEU A 11 35.48 -12.99 -31.87
N ILE A 12 35.38 -13.43 -30.60
CA ILE A 12 35.72 -12.60 -29.44
C ILE A 12 37.18 -12.18 -29.48
N ARG A 13 38.08 -13.11 -29.90
CA ARG A 13 39.51 -12.88 -29.96
C ARG A 13 39.92 -11.95 -31.12
N GLN A 14 39.17 -11.98 -32.24
CA GLN A 14 39.42 -11.11 -33.41
C GLN A 14 39.03 -9.64 -33.15
N ASN A 15 37.96 -9.41 -32.41
CA ASN A 15 37.45 -8.06 -32.10
C ASN A 15 37.15 -7.87 -30.62
N PRO A 16 38.19 -7.85 -29.75
CA PRO A 16 38.00 -7.88 -28.30
C PRO A 16 37.26 -6.65 -27.77
N PHE A 17 37.43 -5.48 -28.34
CA PHE A 17 36.78 -4.24 -27.90
C PHE A 17 35.26 -4.31 -28.10
N TYR A 18 34.79 -4.69 -29.29
CA TYR A 18 33.35 -4.81 -29.56
C TYR A 18 32.71 -5.96 -28.76
N ALA A 19 33.43 -7.07 -28.64
CA ALA A 19 32.98 -8.22 -27.86
C ALA A 19 32.81 -7.84 -26.38
N THR A 20 33.75 -7.10 -25.80
CA THR A 20 33.72 -6.63 -24.42
C THR A 20 32.53 -5.67 -24.17
N ILE A 21 32.33 -4.71 -25.07
CA ILE A 21 31.19 -3.78 -24.97
C ILE A 21 29.85 -4.52 -25.04
N SER A 22 29.72 -5.49 -25.98
CA SER A 22 28.51 -6.29 -26.10
C SER A 22 28.23 -7.15 -24.86
N ILE A 23 29.26 -7.78 -24.31
CA ILE A 23 29.15 -8.63 -23.12
C ILE A 23 28.74 -7.76 -21.92
N ILE A 24 29.43 -6.63 -21.70
CA ILE A 24 29.11 -5.68 -20.61
C ILE A 24 27.70 -5.14 -20.78
N GLY A 25 27.34 -4.66 -21.98
CA GLY A 25 26.01 -4.11 -22.25
C GLY A 25 24.89 -5.13 -22.00
N THR A 26 25.09 -6.37 -22.43
CA THR A 26 24.12 -7.45 -22.18
C THR A 26 24.06 -7.81 -20.69
N ALA A 27 25.19 -7.90 -20.00
CA ALA A 27 25.24 -8.18 -18.56
C ALA A 27 24.54 -7.09 -17.73
N VAL A 28 24.78 -5.81 -18.04
CA VAL A 28 24.11 -4.68 -17.40
C VAL A 28 22.60 -4.72 -17.65
N THR A 29 22.17 -5.03 -18.88
CA THR A 29 20.75 -5.16 -19.20
C THR A 29 20.09 -6.28 -18.40
N ILE A 30 20.70 -7.46 -18.34
CA ILE A 30 20.18 -8.59 -17.55
C ILE A 30 20.11 -8.22 -16.07
N ALA A 31 21.17 -7.61 -15.52
CA ALA A 31 21.19 -7.17 -14.13
C ALA A 31 20.05 -6.16 -13.84
N PHE A 32 19.83 -5.22 -14.75
CA PHE A 32 18.74 -4.24 -14.62
C PHE A 32 17.36 -4.91 -14.67
N VAL A 33 17.13 -5.84 -15.59
CA VAL A 33 15.89 -6.64 -15.65
C VAL A 33 15.65 -7.37 -14.34
N MET A 34 16.68 -8.05 -13.83
CA MET A 34 16.57 -8.78 -12.56
C MET A 34 16.19 -7.86 -11.40
N VAL A 35 16.82 -6.68 -11.31
CA VAL A 35 16.47 -5.67 -10.27
C VAL A 35 15.01 -5.23 -10.39
N VAL A 36 14.52 -4.97 -11.60
CA VAL A 36 13.13 -4.56 -11.82
C VAL A 36 12.15 -5.67 -11.43
N VAL A 37 12.43 -6.92 -11.82
CA VAL A 37 11.62 -8.07 -11.43
C VAL A 37 11.63 -8.26 -9.91
N MET A 38 12.79 -8.18 -9.28
CA MET A 38 12.90 -8.29 -7.82
C MET A 38 12.10 -7.21 -7.08
N ILE A 39 12.15 -5.95 -7.55
CA ILE A 39 11.36 -4.86 -6.98
C ILE A 39 9.87 -5.13 -7.15
N TYR A 40 9.46 -5.60 -8.32
CA TYR A 40 8.07 -5.96 -8.59
C TYR A 40 7.59 -7.09 -7.66
N ASP A 41 8.32 -8.19 -7.63
CA ASP A 41 8.00 -9.34 -6.77
C ASP A 41 7.92 -8.94 -5.29
N PHE A 42 8.91 -8.19 -4.82
CA PHE A 42 8.94 -7.76 -3.42
C PHE A 42 7.76 -6.84 -3.06
N ARG A 43 7.25 -6.07 -4.01
CA ARG A 43 6.09 -5.20 -3.80
C ARG A 43 4.74 -5.90 -3.92
N THR A 44 4.68 -7.04 -4.60
CA THR A 44 3.43 -7.77 -4.85
C THR A 44 3.33 -9.09 -4.10
N MET A 45 4.45 -9.64 -3.63
CA MET A 45 4.51 -10.90 -2.89
C MET A 45 3.75 -10.82 -1.57
N ASP A 46 3.04 -11.89 -1.24
CA ASP A 46 2.38 -12.09 0.04
C ASP A 46 3.43 -12.29 1.13
N MET A 47 3.52 -11.36 2.07
CA MET A 47 4.48 -11.36 3.18
C MET A 47 3.86 -10.71 4.42
N ALA A 48 4.18 -11.26 5.61
CA ALA A 48 3.78 -10.63 6.87
C ALA A 48 4.31 -9.18 7.00
N PRO A 49 3.48 -8.24 7.49
CA PRO A 49 2.14 -8.45 8.03
C PRO A 49 1.00 -8.49 7.00
N GLU A 50 1.27 -8.26 5.73
CA GLU A 50 0.29 -8.26 4.63
C GLU A 50 0.33 -9.59 3.87
N SER A 51 0.01 -10.72 4.53
CA SER A 51 0.18 -12.08 4.00
C SER A 51 -0.81 -12.47 2.90
N ASP A 52 -1.88 -11.69 2.70
CA ASP A 52 -2.93 -11.97 1.71
C ASP A 52 -3.05 -10.82 0.68
N ARG A 53 -1.94 -10.19 0.29
CA ARG A 53 -1.94 -9.05 -0.63
C ARG A 53 -2.63 -9.33 -1.96
N SER A 54 -2.42 -10.55 -2.49
CA SER A 54 -3.02 -10.99 -3.74
C SER A 54 -4.54 -10.96 -3.72
N ASP A 55 -5.14 -11.17 -2.55
CA ASP A 55 -6.58 -11.20 -2.33
C ASP A 55 -7.12 -9.90 -1.72
N MET A 56 -6.29 -8.85 -1.62
CA MET A 56 -6.72 -7.58 -1.04
C MET A 56 -7.21 -6.59 -2.09
N MET A 57 -8.26 -5.83 -1.71
CA MET A 57 -8.68 -4.64 -2.41
C MET A 57 -8.66 -3.43 -1.48
N TYR A 58 -8.36 -2.27 -2.06
CA TYR A 58 -8.12 -1.01 -1.38
C TYR A 58 -9.07 0.05 -1.89
N THR A 59 -9.76 0.75 -0.99
CA THR A 59 -10.57 1.88 -1.41
C THR A 59 -9.69 3.08 -1.74
N GLY A 60 -10.06 3.78 -2.78
CA GLY A 60 -9.54 5.12 -3.06
C GLY A 60 -10.15 6.18 -2.12
N SER A 61 -9.81 7.44 -2.39
CA SER A 61 -10.60 8.57 -1.90
C SER A 61 -11.97 8.57 -2.56
N GLY A 62 -12.92 9.26 -1.96
CA GLY A 62 -14.23 9.50 -2.55
C GLY A 62 -14.53 10.99 -2.64
N MET A 63 -15.60 11.30 -3.33
CA MET A 63 -16.13 12.64 -3.43
C MET A 63 -17.56 12.65 -2.91
N THR A 64 -17.81 13.54 -1.96
CA THR A 64 -19.19 13.83 -1.53
C THR A 64 -19.61 15.14 -2.19
N TYR A 65 -20.75 15.16 -2.81
CA TYR A 65 -21.30 16.37 -3.42
C TYR A 65 -22.76 16.62 -3.00
N ARG A 66 -23.10 17.88 -2.90
CA ARG A 66 -24.47 18.30 -2.68
C ARG A 66 -25.22 18.29 -4.01
N LYS A 67 -26.36 17.61 -4.06
CA LYS A 67 -27.12 17.45 -5.30
C LYS A 67 -27.70 18.76 -5.85
N LEU A 68 -27.94 19.74 -4.99
CA LEU A 68 -28.57 21.02 -5.35
C LEU A 68 -27.65 21.93 -6.17
N ASP A 69 -26.40 22.06 -5.77
CA ASP A 69 -25.45 23.04 -6.31
C ASP A 69 -24.14 22.43 -6.80
N HIS A 70 -24.01 21.10 -6.75
CA HIS A 70 -22.83 20.33 -7.10
C HIS A 70 -21.56 20.73 -6.34
N THR A 71 -21.70 21.43 -5.21
CA THR A 71 -20.56 21.68 -4.32
C THR A 71 -20.01 20.35 -3.85
N ASN A 72 -18.71 20.13 -4.10
CA ASN A 72 -18.06 18.86 -3.81
C ASN A 72 -16.96 18.99 -2.76
N GLN A 73 -16.69 17.88 -2.09
CA GLN A 73 -15.58 17.71 -1.16
C GLN A 73 -14.92 16.35 -1.41
N ASN A 74 -13.63 16.40 -1.71
CA ASN A 74 -12.82 15.17 -1.76
C ASN A 74 -12.48 14.75 -0.33
N SER A 75 -12.83 13.51 0.02
CA SER A 75 -12.66 12.98 1.37
C SER A 75 -12.55 11.45 1.35
N GLY A 76 -12.25 10.85 2.49
CA GLY A 76 -12.52 9.44 2.71
C GLY A 76 -14.03 9.19 2.88
N MET A 77 -14.40 8.00 3.27
CA MET A 77 -15.78 7.62 3.53
C MET A 77 -16.20 7.96 4.95
N GLY A 78 -17.41 8.44 5.10
CA GLY A 78 -18.10 8.49 6.38
C GLY A 78 -18.64 7.10 6.77
N ARG A 79 -19.04 6.94 8.02
CA ARG A 79 -19.57 5.68 8.52
C ARG A 79 -20.75 5.18 7.68
N LYS A 80 -21.71 6.05 7.39
CA LYS A 80 -22.92 5.71 6.62
C LYS A 80 -22.60 5.17 5.22
N ALA A 81 -21.69 5.83 4.50
CA ALA A 81 -21.28 5.35 3.18
C ALA A 81 -20.51 4.03 3.29
N PHE A 82 -19.59 3.92 4.24
CA PHE A 82 -18.80 2.72 4.44
C PHE A 82 -19.66 1.49 4.74
N GLU A 83 -20.60 1.61 5.69
CA GLU A 83 -21.54 0.53 6.04
C GLU A 83 -22.45 0.16 4.85
N ALA A 84 -23.00 1.15 4.15
CA ALA A 84 -23.85 0.91 2.99
C ALA A 84 -23.14 0.17 1.85
N LEU A 85 -21.86 0.47 1.62
CA LEU A 85 -21.09 -0.12 0.52
C LEU A 85 -20.53 -1.49 0.86
N PHE A 86 -20.05 -1.70 2.10
CA PHE A 86 -19.18 -2.83 2.44
C PHE A 86 -19.76 -3.81 3.47
N SER A 87 -20.88 -3.52 4.14
CA SER A 87 -21.50 -4.49 5.04
C SER A 87 -21.96 -5.73 4.28
N GLU A 88 -21.54 -6.91 4.74
CA GLU A 88 -21.93 -8.20 4.16
C GLU A 88 -21.82 -8.24 2.62
N LEU A 89 -20.66 -7.78 2.11
CA LEU A 89 -20.42 -7.72 0.67
C LEU A 89 -20.12 -9.13 0.12
N PRO A 90 -20.87 -9.61 -0.88
CA PRO A 90 -20.64 -10.92 -1.49
C PRO A 90 -19.21 -11.04 -2.04
N GLY A 91 -18.59 -12.21 -1.81
CA GLY A 91 -17.21 -12.46 -2.24
C GLY A 91 -16.14 -11.85 -1.36
N VAL A 92 -16.50 -11.15 -0.28
CA VAL A 92 -15.57 -10.56 0.67
C VAL A 92 -15.56 -11.35 1.97
N LYS A 93 -14.38 -11.79 2.41
CA LYS A 93 -14.16 -12.54 3.64
C LYS A 93 -14.17 -11.64 4.87
N GLU A 94 -13.48 -10.50 4.75
CA GLU A 94 -13.29 -9.56 5.85
C GLU A 94 -13.09 -8.14 5.33
N VAL A 95 -13.60 -7.18 6.08
CA VAL A 95 -13.46 -5.75 5.80
C VAL A 95 -12.86 -5.06 7.02
N THR A 96 -11.90 -4.18 6.81
CA THR A 96 -11.35 -3.33 7.84
C THR A 96 -11.21 -1.90 7.34
N TRP A 97 -10.95 -0.96 8.24
CA TRP A 97 -10.76 0.45 7.87
C TRP A 97 -9.68 1.10 8.72
N TYR A 98 -9.14 2.17 8.18
CA TYR A 98 -8.10 2.94 8.83
C TYR A 98 -8.17 4.40 8.36
N ARG A 99 -7.44 5.25 9.05
CA ARG A 99 -7.11 6.59 8.57
C ARG A 99 -5.67 6.59 8.04
N GLY A 100 -5.40 7.49 7.09
CA GLY A 100 -4.04 7.73 6.64
C GLY A 100 -3.11 8.05 7.81
N VAL A 101 -1.89 7.53 7.76
CA VAL A 101 -0.87 7.76 8.79
C VAL A 101 -0.57 9.26 8.93
N SER A 102 -0.44 9.73 10.17
CA SER A 102 -0.05 11.12 10.47
C SER A 102 1.21 11.15 11.32
N LYS A 103 2.06 12.15 11.08
CA LYS A 103 3.25 12.41 11.90
C LYS A 103 2.81 13.13 13.17
N THR A 104 2.96 12.47 14.32
CA THR A 104 2.39 12.89 15.59
C THR A 104 3.49 13.09 16.62
N PRO A 105 3.54 14.23 17.33
CA PRO A 105 4.49 14.45 18.41
C PRO A 105 4.16 13.56 19.61
N CYS A 106 5.17 12.83 20.08
CA CYS A 106 5.07 11.96 21.25
C CYS A 106 6.23 12.21 22.22
N ASN A 107 5.96 12.15 23.52
CA ASN A 107 6.98 12.29 24.56
C ASN A 107 6.56 11.52 25.83
N LEU A 108 7.52 11.30 26.71
CA LEU A 108 7.23 10.88 28.08
C LEU A 108 6.88 12.10 28.92
N SER A 109 5.91 12.00 29.83
CA SER A 109 5.49 13.11 30.69
C SER A 109 6.63 13.66 31.55
N ALA A 110 7.63 12.84 31.86
CA ALA A 110 8.82 13.22 32.63
C ALA A 110 9.98 13.78 31.77
N SER A 111 9.83 13.83 30.44
CA SER A 111 10.86 14.28 29.50
C SER A 111 10.37 15.44 28.65
N ASN A 112 11.26 16.43 28.44
CA ASN A 112 11.03 17.51 27.49
C ASN A 112 11.37 17.13 26.05
N GLU A 113 11.88 15.92 25.83
CA GLU A 113 12.27 15.45 24.50
C GLU A 113 11.02 14.99 23.74
N ILE A 114 10.81 15.57 22.55
CA ILE A 114 9.66 15.28 21.70
C ILE A 114 10.15 14.54 20.46
N PHE A 115 9.59 13.37 20.24
CA PHE A 115 9.79 12.58 19.03
C PHE A 115 8.57 12.66 18.14
N ASN A 116 8.77 12.58 16.83
CA ASN A 116 7.67 12.52 15.88
C ASN A 116 7.55 11.11 15.32
N TYR A 117 6.43 10.44 15.60
CA TYR A 117 6.13 9.09 15.12
C TYR A 117 4.99 9.09 14.14
N TYR A 118 4.99 8.10 13.27
CA TYR A 118 3.86 7.83 12.37
C TYR A 118 2.77 7.07 13.13
N VAL A 119 1.68 7.74 13.44
CA VAL A 119 0.53 7.17 14.15
C VAL A 119 -0.60 6.90 13.18
N ARG A 120 -1.21 5.72 13.28
CA ARG A 120 -2.31 5.27 12.42
C ARG A 120 -3.52 4.90 13.27
N PRO A 121 -4.65 5.62 13.13
CA PRO A 121 -5.95 5.18 13.62
C PRO A 121 -6.46 4.00 12.80
N VAL A 122 -6.84 2.91 13.48
CA VAL A 122 -7.25 1.64 12.86
C VAL A 122 -8.51 1.05 13.49
N ALA A 123 -9.21 0.22 12.73
CA ALA A 123 -10.38 -0.51 13.20
C ALA A 123 -10.03 -1.52 14.31
N ASP A 124 -11.03 -1.98 15.02
CA ASP A 124 -10.94 -2.99 16.09
C ASP A 124 -10.38 -4.33 15.59
N ASN A 125 -10.71 -4.71 14.35
CA ASN A 125 -10.26 -5.96 13.74
C ASN A 125 -8.92 -5.86 12.99
N TRP A 126 -8.22 -4.72 13.02
CA TRP A 126 -6.98 -4.49 12.29
C TRP A 126 -5.91 -5.56 12.48
N PHE A 127 -5.68 -5.98 13.72
CA PHE A 127 -4.69 -7.00 14.08
C PHE A 127 -5.16 -8.45 13.84
N LYS A 128 -6.40 -8.66 13.41
CA LYS A 128 -6.89 -9.92 12.84
C LYS A 128 -6.76 -9.92 11.33
N PHE A 129 -6.95 -8.73 10.73
CA PHE A 129 -6.87 -8.55 9.30
C PHE A 129 -5.42 -8.66 8.79
N PHE A 130 -4.43 -8.22 9.59
CA PHE A 130 -3.01 -8.27 9.29
C PHE A 130 -2.26 -9.14 10.29
N ASP A 131 -1.23 -9.84 9.82
CA ASP A 131 -0.42 -10.78 10.60
C ASP A 131 0.77 -10.09 11.28
N TYR A 132 0.48 -9.21 12.26
CA TYR A 132 1.53 -8.60 13.07
C TYR A 132 2.11 -9.57 14.09
N GLU A 133 3.42 -9.60 14.22
CA GLU A 133 4.10 -10.36 15.27
C GLU A 133 4.17 -9.54 16.56
N PHE A 134 3.39 -9.95 17.57
CA PHE A 134 3.45 -9.36 18.90
C PHE A 134 4.65 -9.85 19.67
N ILE A 135 5.46 -8.91 20.18
CA ILE A 135 6.60 -9.18 21.09
C ILE A 135 6.11 -9.23 22.53
N ALA A 136 5.17 -8.33 22.88
CA ALA A 136 4.59 -8.26 24.22
C ALA A 136 3.15 -7.74 24.16
N GLY A 137 2.34 -8.10 25.15
CA GLY A 137 0.96 -7.61 25.28
C GLY A 137 0.01 -8.17 24.22
N ARG A 138 -0.93 -7.34 23.78
CA ARG A 138 -2.04 -7.72 22.89
C ARG A 138 -2.50 -6.52 22.03
N SER A 139 -3.40 -6.79 21.09
CA SER A 139 -4.20 -5.73 20.44
C SER A 139 -5.16 -5.08 21.48
N PHE A 140 -5.70 -3.90 21.17
CA PHE A 140 -6.80 -3.35 21.94
C PHE A 140 -8.08 -4.21 21.78
N THR A 141 -8.89 -4.24 22.83
CA THR A 141 -10.14 -4.99 22.83
C THR A 141 -11.28 -4.18 22.22
N GLN A 142 -12.38 -4.86 21.87
CA GLN A 142 -13.60 -4.21 21.43
C GLN A 142 -14.13 -3.22 22.48
N GLU A 143 -14.07 -3.56 23.75
CA GLU A 143 -14.50 -2.68 24.84
C GLU A 143 -13.63 -1.41 24.94
N GLU A 144 -12.31 -1.54 24.77
CA GLU A 144 -11.38 -0.40 24.73
C GLU A 144 -11.66 0.49 23.51
N TYR A 145 -11.98 -0.12 22.36
CA TYR A 145 -12.34 0.57 21.14
C TYR A 145 -13.66 1.34 21.28
N ASP A 146 -14.73 0.67 21.75
CA ASP A 146 -16.06 1.27 21.90
C ASP A 146 -16.09 2.37 22.97
N ALA A 147 -15.32 2.18 24.06
CA ALA A 147 -15.18 3.14 25.14
C ALA A 147 -14.24 4.32 24.78
N ARG A 148 -13.73 4.39 23.54
CA ARG A 148 -12.78 5.41 23.08
C ARG A 148 -11.59 5.58 24.03
N ARG A 149 -11.02 4.47 24.49
CA ARG A 149 -9.87 4.48 25.38
C ARG A 149 -8.61 4.90 24.63
N TRP A 150 -7.81 5.79 25.23
CA TRP A 150 -6.51 6.17 24.74
C TRP A 150 -5.51 5.04 25.01
N VAL A 151 -5.54 4.03 24.14
CA VAL A 151 -4.63 2.88 24.15
C VAL A 151 -3.89 2.81 22.81
N SER A 152 -2.71 2.19 22.82
CA SER A 152 -1.94 2.00 21.60
C SER A 152 -1.20 0.67 21.57
N VAL A 153 -1.02 0.15 20.37
CA VAL A 153 0.00 -0.85 20.04
C VAL A 153 1.13 -0.11 19.35
N ILE A 154 2.36 -0.25 19.85
CA ILE A 154 3.53 0.45 19.31
C ILE A 154 4.55 -0.55 18.75
N THR A 155 5.43 -0.08 17.87
CA THR A 155 6.51 -0.91 17.34
C THR A 155 7.67 -1.04 18.32
N GLU A 156 8.47 -2.08 18.17
CA GLU A 156 9.70 -2.31 18.94
C GLU A 156 10.63 -1.10 18.88
N ARG A 157 10.83 -0.53 17.70
CA ARG A 157 11.64 0.68 17.49
C ARG A 157 11.13 1.86 18.32
N MET A 158 9.82 2.13 18.29
CA MET A 158 9.23 3.21 19.08
C MET A 158 9.40 2.94 20.58
N ALA A 159 9.19 1.70 21.02
CA ALA A 159 9.38 1.33 22.44
C ALA A 159 10.82 1.57 22.90
N LEU A 160 11.82 1.14 22.13
CA LEU A 160 13.24 1.34 22.44
C LEU A 160 13.63 2.82 22.42
N GLN A 161 13.17 3.60 21.44
CA GLN A 161 13.51 5.02 21.35
C GLN A 161 12.88 5.85 22.45
N LEU A 162 11.62 5.58 22.79
CA LEU A 162 10.85 6.40 23.72
C LEU A 162 11.09 5.99 25.18
N PHE A 163 11.20 4.69 25.47
CA PHE A 163 11.28 4.15 26.82
C PHE A 163 12.62 3.49 27.16
N GLY A 164 13.49 3.27 26.17
CA GLY A 164 14.77 2.56 26.34
C GLY A 164 14.63 1.04 26.51
N THR A 165 13.42 0.48 26.40
CA THR A 165 13.14 -0.95 26.61
C THR A 165 11.90 -1.36 25.83
N THR A 166 11.75 -2.66 25.54
CA THR A 166 10.54 -3.25 24.97
C THR A 166 9.51 -3.69 26.02
N ASP A 167 9.89 -3.74 27.30
CA ASP A 167 8.99 -4.00 28.42
C ASP A 167 8.23 -2.74 28.83
N VAL A 168 7.22 -2.40 28.04
CA VAL A 168 6.47 -1.14 28.14
C VAL A 168 4.95 -1.33 28.21
N VAL A 169 4.48 -2.56 28.21
CA VAL A 169 3.03 -2.83 28.35
C VAL A 169 2.52 -2.29 29.67
N GLY A 170 1.47 -1.48 29.61
CA GLY A 170 0.90 -0.79 30.75
C GLY A 170 1.50 0.59 31.06
N LYS A 171 2.63 0.95 30.49
CA LYS A 171 3.21 2.30 30.60
C LYS A 171 2.45 3.30 29.74
N GLU A 172 2.58 4.58 30.09
CA GLU A 172 1.93 5.69 29.39
C GLU A 172 2.93 6.64 28.76
N TYR A 173 2.56 7.22 27.63
CA TYR A 173 3.26 8.30 26.96
C TYR A 173 2.23 9.34 26.47
N GLN A 174 2.68 10.53 26.14
CA GLN A 174 1.86 11.56 25.53
C GLN A 174 1.87 11.39 24.01
N SER A 175 0.70 11.19 23.40
CA SER A 175 0.51 11.21 21.95
C SER A 175 -0.31 12.44 21.60
N ASN A 176 0.29 13.42 20.93
CA ASN A 176 -0.37 14.71 20.65
C ASN A 176 -1.04 15.33 21.90
N PHE A 177 -0.31 15.34 23.03
CA PHE A 177 -0.74 15.82 24.35
C PHE A 177 -1.81 14.98 25.07
N PHE A 178 -2.21 13.84 24.51
CA PHE A 178 -3.14 12.92 25.18
C PHE A 178 -2.39 11.76 25.81
N PRO A 179 -2.61 11.47 27.12
CA PRO A 179 -2.00 10.33 27.77
C PRO A 179 -2.51 9.04 27.16
N THR A 180 -1.60 8.27 26.58
CA THR A 180 -1.92 7.05 25.82
C THR A 180 -1.20 5.87 26.45
N LYS A 181 -1.95 4.81 26.80
CA LYS A 181 -1.43 3.61 27.43
C LYS A 181 -1.00 2.59 26.40
N VAL A 182 0.21 2.05 26.52
CA VAL A 182 0.69 0.95 25.69
C VAL A 182 0.01 -0.35 26.13
N VAL A 183 -0.66 -1.04 25.21
CA VAL A 183 -1.31 -2.34 25.45
C VAL A 183 -0.61 -3.49 24.73
N GLY A 184 0.21 -3.19 23.74
CA GLY A 184 0.99 -4.18 23.00
C GLY A 184 2.21 -3.58 22.31
N VAL A 185 3.18 -4.43 22.05
CA VAL A 185 4.38 -4.13 21.26
C VAL A 185 4.48 -5.13 20.13
N VAL A 186 4.62 -4.64 18.90
CA VAL A 186 4.79 -5.48 17.70
C VAL A 186 6.16 -5.27 17.09
N LYS A 187 6.65 -6.25 16.34
CA LYS A 187 7.87 -6.10 15.54
C LYS A 187 7.74 -4.93 14.56
N ASP A 188 8.85 -4.35 14.20
CA ASP A 188 8.91 -3.28 13.21
C ASP A 188 8.40 -3.77 11.85
N VAL A 189 7.59 -2.94 11.23
CA VAL A 189 7.10 -3.15 9.86
C VAL A 189 7.93 -2.28 8.92
N ASN A 190 8.39 -2.85 7.82
CA ASN A 190 9.13 -2.10 6.81
C ASN A 190 8.18 -1.11 6.09
N ALA A 191 8.67 0.11 5.81
CA ALA A 191 7.90 1.15 5.12
C ALA A 191 7.43 0.77 3.69
N ILE A 192 7.92 -0.33 3.14
CA ILE A 192 7.44 -0.87 1.86
C ILE A 192 6.00 -1.39 1.97
N PHE A 193 5.56 -1.77 3.17
CA PHE A 193 4.19 -2.16 3.51
C PHE A 193 3.37 -0.91 3.83
N GLN A 194 3.14 -0.07 2.83
CA GLN A 194 2.59 1.28 3.00
C GLN A 194 1.31 1.33 3.85
N THR A 195 0.47 0.31 3.73
CA THR A 195 -0.80 0.24 4.46
C THR A 195 -0.62 -0.28 5.88
N ALA A 196 0.21 -1.29 6.09
CA ALA A 196 0.49 -1.85 7.41
C ALA A 196 1.54 -1.05 8.20
N TYR A 197 2.32 -0.17 7.55
CA TYR A 197 3.39 0.60 8.20
C TYR A 197 2.83 1.71 9.09
N ALA A 198 3.23 1.70 10.35
CA ALA A 198 3.15 2.83 11.30
C ALA A 198 4.12 2.56 12.46
N ASP A 199 4.42 3.59 13.25
CA ASP A 199 5.18 3.44 14.52
C ASP A 199 4.25 3.11 15.69
N ALA A 200 3.00 3.61 15.62
CA ALA A 200 1.96 3.35 16.60
C ALA A 200 0.59 3.19 15.93
N PHE A 201 -0.23 2.35 16.51
CA PHE A 201 -1.62 2.10 16.12
C PHE A 201 -2.54 2.46 17.30
N VAL A 202 -3.55 3.26 17.01
CA VAL A 202 -4.55 3.71 17.99
C VAL A 202 -5.96 3.36 17.50
N PRO A 203 -6.95 3.18 18.41
CA PRO A 203 -8.32 2.95 17.99
C PRO A 203 -8.86 4.06 17.09
N PHE A 204 -9.44 3.68 15.96
CA PHE A 204 -10.09 4.63 15.05
C PHE A 204 -11.27 5.37 15.72
N SER A 205 -11.88 4.76 16.71
CA SER A 205 -12.97 5.35 17.50
C SER A 205 -12.58 6.66 18.23
N LEU A 206 -11.27 6.95 18.38
CA LEU A 206 -10.78 8.22 18.91
C LEU A 206 -10.98 9.39 17.94
N GLU A 207 -11.16 9.11 16.66
CA GLU A 207 -11.37 10.12 15.63
C GLU A 207 -12.76 10.78 15.75
N ASN A 208 -12.82 12.07 15.46
CA ASN A 208 -14.07 12.82 15.46
C ASN A 208 -14.73 12.73 14.07
N GLU A 209 -15.45 11.64 13.82
CA GLU A 209 -16.18 11.46 12.56
C GLU A 209 -17.40 12.38 12.43
N ASP A 210 -17.98 12.80 13.53
CA ASP A 210 -19.19 13.64 13.55
C ASP A 210 -18.93 15.01 12.91
N TYR A 211 -17.71 15.51 13.00
CA TYR A 211 -17.30 16.75 12.33
C TYR A 211 -17.54 16.69 10.81
N TYR A 212 -17.16 15.58 10.19
CA TYR A 212 -17.34 15.39 8.74
C TYR A 212 -18.80 15.06 8.39
N ALA A 213 -19.50 14.33 9.26
CA ALA A 213 -20.90 13.97 9.08
C ALA A 213 -21.81 15.20 8.95
N THR A 214 -21.51 16.29 9.68
CA THR A 214 -22.28 17.54 9.66
C THR A 214 -22.36 18.17 8.27
N TRP A 215 -21.27 18.10 7.50
CA TRP A 215 -21.15 18.78 6.20
C TRP A 215 -21.45 17.87 4.99
N THR A 216 -21.61 16.59 5.20
CA THR A 216 -21.69 15.58 4.13
C THR A 216 -22.89 14.64 4.29
N GLY A 217 -23.77 14.90 5.24
CA GLY A 217 -24.89 13.99 5.57
C GLY A 217 -24.42 12.60 6.03
N GLY A 218 -23.19 12.50 6.57
CA GLY A 218 -22.57 11.25 7.02
C GLY A 218 -21.97 10.38 5.92
N LEU A 219 -21.95 10.85 4.67
CA LEU A 219 -21.41 10.12 3.54
C LEU A 219 -19.90 10.31 3.38
N GLY A 220 -19.41 11.55 3.49
CA GLY A 220 -17.98 11.87 3.51
C GLY A 220 -17.39 11.74 4.91
N GLY A 221 -16.11 11.43 4.98
CA GLY A 221 -15.38 11.25 6.24
C GLY A 221 -13.90 10.99 6.02
N ILE A 222 -13.32 10.18 6.88
CA ILE A 222 -11.87 9.92 6.91
C ILE A 222 -11.50 8.43 6.79
N ARG A 223 -12.50 7.54 6.62
CA ARG A 223 -12.27 6.10 6.50
C ARG A 223 -11.70 5.76 5.13
N LEU A 224 -10.65 4.97 5.15
CA LEU A 224 -10.14 4.23 4.02
C LEU A 224 -10.39 2.74 4.28
N GLY A 225 -10.97 2.04 3.34
CA GLY A 225 -11.33 0.63 3.50
C GLY A 225 -10.31 -0.31 2.89
N LEU A 226 -10.23 -1.49 3.49
CA LEU A 226 -9.53 -2.64 2.97
C LEU A 226 -10.47 -3.83 2.97
N LEU A 227 -10.46 -4.57 1.90
CA LEU A 227 -11.27 -5.78 1.74
C LEU A 227 -10.33 -6.96 1.49
N LYS A 228 -10.59 -8.07 2.16
CA LYS A 228 -9.97 -9.35 1.88
C LYS A 228 -10.98 -10.22 1.17
N LEU A 229 -10.66 -10.66 -0.03
CA LEU A 229 -11.56 -11.45 -0.86
C LEU A 229 -11.60 -12.92 -0.41
N LEU A 230 -12.70 -13.58 -0.72
CA LEU A 230 -12.76 -15.04 -0.66
C LEU A 230 -11.98 -15.64 -1.85
N PRO A 231 -11.41 -16.85 -1.70
CA PRO A 231 -10.79 -17.54 -2.82
C PRO A 231 -11.73 -17.57 -4.05
N ASP A 232 -11.15 -17.44 -5.23
CA ASP A 232 -11.87 -17.46 -6.51
C ASP A 232 -12.81 -16.27 -6.78
N THR A 233 -12.88 -15.28 -5.88
CA THR A 233 -13.67 -14.07 -6.12
C THR A 233 -12.94 -13.13 -7.09
N ARG A 234 -13.63 -12.70 -8.15
CA ARG A 234 -13.06 -11.76 -9.10
C ARG A 234 -13.23 -10.32 -8.63
N PRO A 235 -12.14 -9.52 -8.60
CA PRO A 235 -12.22 -8.10 -8.23
C PRO A 235 -13.28 -7.31 -9.02
N ALA A 236 -13.51 -7.67 -10.28
CA ALA A 236 -14.54 -7.03 -11.13
C ALA A 236 -15.96 -7.25 -10.60
N GLU A 237 -16.28 -8.42 -10.05
CA GLU A 237 -17.59 -8.74 -9.47
C GLU A 237 -17.84 -7.87 -8.23
N VAL A 238 -16.82 -7.74 -7.39
CA VAL A 238 -16.87 -6.88 -6.18
C VAL A 238 -17.07 -5.42 -6.56
N ARG A 239 -16.34 -4.92 -7.56
CA ARG A 239 -16.53 -3.55 -8.08
C ARG A 239 -17.96 -3.31 -8.59
N THR A 240 -18.51 -4.25 -9.33
CA THR A 240 -19.88 -4.15 -9.85
C THR A 240 -20.90 -4.08 -8.72
N GLU A 241 -20.79 -4.95 -7.72
CA GLU A 241 -21.70 -4.93 -6.57
C GLU A 241 -21.56 -3.63 -5.75
N VAL A 242 -20.34 -3.16 -5.52
CA VAL A 242 -20.09 -1.89 -4.82
C VAL A 242 -20.71 -0.73 -5.60
N GLN A 243 -20.59 -0.71 -6.93
CA GLN A 243 -21.23 0.32 -7.76
C GLN A 243 -22.74 0.28 -7.62
N HIS A 244 -23.36 -0.90 -7.68
CA HIS A 244 -24.82 -1.05 -7.47
C HIS A 244 -25.27 -0.57 -6.09
N ARG A 245 -24.46 -0.82 -5.05
CA ARG A 245 -24.74 -0.33 -3.69
C ARG A 245 -24.60 1.18 -3.60
N GLN A 246 -23.60 1.76 -4.26
CA GLN A 246 -23.41 3.21 -4.35
C GLN A 246 -24.60 3.88 -5.05
N ASP A 247 -25.09 3.33 -6.15
CA ASP A 247 -26.25 3.86 -6.86
C ASP A 247 -27.52 3.81 -5.99
N ARG A 248 -27.72 2.72 -5.25
CA ARG A 248 -28.80 2.60 -4.27
C ARG A 248 -28.68 3.60 -3.13
N LEU A 249 -27.46 3.77 -2.56
CA LEU A 249 -27.21 4.76 -1.53
C LEU A 249 -27.54 6.15 -2.03
N ASN A 250 -27.04 6.53 -3.20
CA ASN A 250 -27.26 7.83 -3.79
C ASN A 250 -28.72 8.09 -4.16
N SER A 251 -29.45 7.06 -4.52
CA SER A 251 -30.90 7.15 -4.78
C SER A 251 -31.70 7.34 -3.49
N SER A 252 -31.23 6.80 -2.38
CA SER A 252 -31.90 6.88 -1.07
C SER A 252 -31.64 8.18 -0.32
N THR A 253 -30.64 8.97 -0.70
CA THR A 253 -30.28 10.23 -0.06
C THR A 253 -30.83 11.42 -0.84
N ALA A 254 -31.44 12.40 -0.15
CA ALA A 254 -32.06 13.55 -0.82
C ALA A 254 -31.06 14.67 -1.15
N GLU A 255 -30.18 15.00 -0.22
CA GLU A 255 -29.35 16.21 -0.27
C GLU A 255 -27.93 15.95 -0.78
N TYR A 256 -27.31 14.85 -0.36
CA TYR A 256 -25.93 14.51 -0.67
C TYR A 256 -25.83 13.22 -1.46
N ALA A 257 -24.78 13.09 -2.26
CA ALA A 257 -24.38 11.85 -2.91
C ALA A 257 -22.88 11.61 -2.67
N PHE A 258 -22.50 10.34 -2.72
CA PHE A 258 -21.13 9.90 -2.55
C PHE A 258 -20.68 9.14 -3.79
N GLU A 259 -19.51 9.47 -4.27
CA GLU A 259 -18.86 8.79 -5.38
C GLU A 259 -17.49 8.33 -4.94
N MET A 260 -17.28 7.03 -4.90
CA MET A 260 -15.97 6.44 -4.65
C MET A 260 -15.17 6.46 -5.95
N ASN A 261 -13.97 7.00 -5.91
CA ASN A 261 -13.17 7.13 -7.13
C ASN A 261 -12.85 5.75 -7.73
N GLU A 262 -12.30 4.85 -6.93
CA GLU A 262 -11.99 3.50 -7.40
C GLU A 262 -11.80 2.53 -6.22
N LEU A 263 -11.98 1.24 -6.52
CA LEU A 263 -11.63 0.11 -5.67
C LEU A 263 -10.49 -0.65 -6.35
N TYR A 264 -9.28 -0.54 -5.80
CA TYR A 264 -8.04 -1.04 -6.39
C TYR A 264 -7.70 -2.43 -5.90
N THR A 265 -7.19 -3.29 -6.75
CA THR A 265 -6.41 -4.46 -6.33
C THR A 265 -5.08 -4.01 -5.71
N HIS A 266 -4.37 -4.89 -5.02
CA HIS A 266 -3.06 -4.55 -4.43
C HIS A 266 -2.07 -4.00 -5.47
N THR A 267 -1.98 -4.64 -6.62
CA THR A 267 -1.09 -4.21 -7.72
C THR A 267 -1.46 -2.83 -8.24
N GLU A 268 -2.76 -2.58 -8.49
CA GLU A 268 -3.23 -1.26 -8.93
C GLU A 268 -2.96 -0.18 -7.87
N TYR A 269 -3.22 -0.48 -6.61
CA TYR A 269 -2.98 0.44 -5.49
C TYR A 269 -1.49 0.80 -5.36
N THR A 270 -0.62 -0.19 -5.47
CA THR A 270 0.83 -0.04 -5.27
C THR A 270 1.50 0.75 -6.39
N PHE A 271 1.11 0.51 -7.65
CA PHE A 271 1.80 1.07 -8.79
C PHE A 271 1.07 2.23 -9.49
N PHE A 272 -0.26 2.29 -9.39
CA PHE A 272 -1.07 3.17 -10.26
C PHE A 272 -1.98 4.14 -9.51
N ARG A 273 -2.14 4.04 -8.21
CA ARG A 273 -3.00 4.93 -7.43
C ARG A 273 -2.67 6.40 -7.71
N GLY A 274 -3.68 7.15 -8.20
CA GLY A 274 -3.55 8.59 -8.48
C GLY A 274 -2.63 8.93 -9.65
N LYS A 275 -2.33 7.99 -10.55
CA LYS A 275 -1.56 8.21 -11.77
C LYS A 275 -2.45 7.95 -12.97
N ASP A 276 -2.55 8.94 -13.85
CA ASP A 276 -3.25 8.80 -15.16
C ASP A 276 -2.54 7.86 -16.13
N ILE A 277 -1.57 7.10 -15.66
CA ILE A 277 -0.74 6.21 -16.48
C ILE A 277 -1.23 4.78 -16.27
N SER A 278 -1.71 4.16 -17.33
CA SER A 278 -2.14 2.76 -17.28
C SER A 278 -0.96 1.80 -17.04
N ALA A 279 -1.19 0.81 -16.16
CA ALA A 279 -0.24 -0.26 -15.87
C ALA A 279 0.36 -0.90 -17.13
N PRO A 280 -0.46 -1.33 -18.11
CA PRO A 280 0.03 -1.94 -19.33
C PRO A 280 0.99 -1.04 -20.11
N LEU A 281 0.77 0.28 -20.11
CA LEU A 281 1.62 1.23 -20.81
C LEU A 281 3.02 1.31 -20.19
N VAL A 282 3.11 1.39 -18.86
CA VAL A 282 4.40 1.43 -18.15
C VAL A 282 5.18 0.15 -18.36
N TYR A 283 4.51 -1.01 -18.23
CA TYR A 283 5.17 -2.29 -18.47
C TYR A 283 5.60 -2.48 -19.92
N SER A 284 4.79 -2.03 -20.89
CA SER A 284 5.17 -2.11 -22.29
C SER A 284 6.35 -1.22 -22.63
N MET A 285 6.41 0.01 -22.07
CA MET A 285 7.56 0.92 -22.21
C MET A 285 8.82 0.29 -21.58
N LEU A 286 8.70 -0.25 -20.38
CA LEU A 286 9.82 -0.91 -19.71
C LEU A 286 10.32 -2.10 -20.52
N LEU A 287 9.42 -2.97 -20.99
CA LEU A 287 9.74 -4.12 -21.85
C LEU A 287 10.41 -3.65 -23.15
N MET A 288 9.93 -2.59 -23.77
CA MET A 288 10.51 -2.03 -25.00
C MET A 288 11.95 -1.56 -24.76
N VAL A 289 12.22 -0.83 -23.68
CA VAL A 289 13.58 -0.41 -23.31
C VAL A 289 14.49 -1.60 -23.10
N LEU A 290 13.99 -2.63 -22.40
CA LEU A 290 14.72 -3.87 -22.14
C LEU A 290 15.06 -4.67 -23.40
N LEU A 291 14.23 -4.60 -24.45
CA LEU A 291 14.47 -5.26 -25.74
C LEU A 291 15.34 -4.43 -26.67
N ILE A 292 15.25 -3.10 -26.63
CA ILE A 292 16.01 -2.21 -27.52
C ILE A 292 17.53 -2.30 -27.25
N VAL A 293 17.95 -2.35 -25.99
CA VAL A 293 19.39 -2.34 -25.66
C VAL A 293 20.13 -3.58 -26.20
N PRO A 294 19.66 -4.84 -26.01
CA PRO A 294 20.25 -6.00 -26.66
C PRO A 294 20.17 -5.96 -28.20
N ALA A 295 19.06 -5.44 -28.74
CA ALA A 295 18.88 -5.35 -30.19
C ALA A 295 19.90 -4.39 -30.84
N ILE A 296 20.16 -3.25 -30.21
CA ILE A 296 21.20 -2.29 -30.66
C ILE A 296 22.58 -2.95 -30.59
N ASN A 297 22.88 -3.67 -29.49
CA ASN A 297 24.15 -4.37 -29.35
C ASN A 297 24.36 -5.40 -30.46
N ILE A 298 23.34 -6.20 -30.80
CA ILE A 298 23.39 -7.21 -31.87
C ILE A 298 23.52 -6.54 -33.24
N SER A 299 22.75 -5.47 -33.47
CA SER A 299 22.77 -4.73 -34.74
C SER A 299 24.13 -4.06 -34.98
N GLY A 300 24.75 -3.49 -33.95
CA GLY A 300 26.10 -2.92 -34.04
C GLY A 300 27.16 -3.95 -34.43
N MET A 301 27.09 -5.15 -33.85
CA MET A 301 27.98 -6.27 -34.23
C MET A 301 27.79 -6.73 -35.69
N THR A 302 26.56 -6.77 -36.16
CA THR A 302 26.23 -7.20 -37.51
C THR A 302 26.69 -6.18 -38.55
N ASN A 303 26.52 -4.88 -38.31
CA ASN A 303 26.99 -3.82 -39.19
C ASN A 303 28.53 -3.77 -39.28
N ALA A 304 29.23 -3.91 -38.17
CA ALA A 304 30.69 -3.97 -38.16
C ALA A 304 31.23 -5.12 -39.04
N ARG A 305 30.56 -6.30 -38.99
CA ARG A 305 30.94 -7.45 -39.83
C ARG A 305 30.64 -7.26 -41.33
N MET A 306 29.59 -6.52 -41.69
CA MET A 306 29.30 -6.25 -43.09
C MET A 306 30.31 -5.30 -43.68
N GLN A 307 30.81 -4.32 -42.94
CA GLN A 307 31.86 -3.40 -43.41
C GLN A 307 33.21 -4.11 -43.61
N GLU A 308 33.58 -5.05 -42.76
CA GLU A 308 34.83 -5.84 -42.95
C GLU A 308 34.79 -6.80 -44.14
N ARG A 309 33.63 -7.13 -44.70
CA ARG A 309 33.50 -8.00 -45.87
C ARG A 309 33.45 -7.26 -47.19
N VAL A 310 33.30 -5.94 -47.15
CA VAL A 310 33.19 -5.06 -48.35
C VAL A 310 34.51 -4.33 -48.64
N THR A 311 35.45 -4.36 -47.69
CA THR A 311 36.83 -3.93 -47.87
C THR A 311 37.73 -5.15 -48.10
#